data_cb44813679aea3d9e3e1dc25380ada00
#
_entry.id   cb44813679aea3d9e3e1dc25380ada00
#
_cell.length_a   1.000
_cell.length_b   1.000
_cell.length_c   1.000
_cell.angle_alpha   90.00
_cell.angle_beta   90.00
_cell.angle_gamma   90.00
#
_symmetry.space_group_name_H-M   'P 1'
#
loop_
_entity.id
_entity.type
_entity.pdbx_description
1 polymer ?
#
loop_
_entity_poly.entity_id
_entity_poly.type
_entity_poly.pdbx_seq_one_letter_code
_entity_poly.pdbx_strand_id
1 'polypeptide(L)'
;ALGIPELLSISSLLTVAARAKAYGHHEESEEFPDDSLDQMFRSLEPLTPANNEIKRCIISEEEISDNASPGLHKVRRSMHGINDRIHTQLNSILNSCRSYLQDAVITMRDGRYCLPVKAEYKSQVNGMVHDQSSTGSTLFIEPMAVIQLNNELRTLEIQEQKEIEAVLADLSNQLTPYTTELAIDLQILTRLDFIFAKAALSRHFKCSEPKFNTEGRIHIKDGRHPLLDPQKVVPITVWLGTDFDLLMVTGPNTGGKTVSLKTVGLFTLMGQAGLHIPAFEGSELAVFEEVFADIGDEQSIEQSLSTFSAHMTNIVHILNQADSHSLCLFDELCSGTDPTEGAALAIAILNFLHNMKC
;
A
#
# COMPACT_ATOMS: atom_id res chain seq x y z
N ALA A 1 -11.69 10.36 20.95
CA ALA A 1 -10.24 10.36 20.90
C ALA A 1 -9.75 9.36 19.87
N LEU A 2 -8.61 9.63 19.27
CA LEU A 2 -7.91 8.69 18.40
C LEU A 2 -7.33 7.53 19.22
N GLY A 3 -7.24 6.35 18.64
CA GLY A 3 -6.54 5.21 19.23
C GLY A 3 -5.04 5.25 18.98
N ILE A 4 -4.33 4.25 19.52
CA ILE A 4 -2.87 4.13 19.36
C ILE A 4 -2.47 4.01 17.89
N PRO A 5 -3.11 3.15 17.05
CA PRO A 5 -2.73 3.00 15.65
C PRO A 5 -2.87 4.30 14.84
N GLU A 6 -3.94 5.06 15.07
CA GLU A 6 -4.18 6.33 14.38
C GLU A 6 -3.12 7.38 14.78
N LEU A 7 -2.80 7.48 16.06
CA LEU A 7 -1.77 8.40 16.54
C LEU A 7 -0.37 8.04 16.02
N LEU A 8 -0.04 6.75 15.94
CA LEU A 8 1.22 6.28 15.34
C LEU A 8 1.27 6.57 13.83
N SER A 9 0.15 6.44 13.14
CA SER A 9 0.05 6.80 11.71
C SER A 9 0.31 8.29 11.50
N ILE A 10 -0.26 9.16 12.35
CA ILE A 10 0.01 10.60 12.32
C ILE A 10 1.49 10.90 12.65
N SER A 11 2.05 10.24 13.65
CA SER A 11 3.49 10.39 14.00
C SER A 11 4.40 9.97 12.84
N SER A 12 4.03 8.91 12.11
CA SER A 12 4.74 8.48 10.90
C SER A 12 4.64 9.54 9.81
N LEU A 13 3.45 10.07 9.53
CA LEU A 13 3.23 11.16 8.57
C LEU A 13 4.13 12.37 8.89
N LEU A 14 4.10 12.85 10.13
CA LEU A 14 4.88 14.01 10.58
C LEU A 14 6.40 13.75 10.52
N THR A 15 6.82 12.52 10.79
CA THR A 15 8.23 12.12 10.67
C THR A 15 8.69 12.15 9.22
N VAL A 16 7.85 11.68 8.28
CA VAL A 16 8.14 11.72 6.85
C VAL A 16 8.11 13.16 6.35
N ALA A 17 7.15 13.98 6.80
CA ALA A 17 7.09 15.40 6.46
C ALA A 17 8.36 16.15 6.88
N ALA A 18 8.87 15.90 8.09
CA ALA A 18 10.14 16.47 8.57
C ALA A 18 11.33 16.08 7.68
N ARG A 19 11.40 14.80 7.31
CA ARG A 19 12.49 14.31 6.44
C ARG A 19 12.40 14.85 5.03
N ALA A 20 11.19 14.91 4.46
CA ALA A 20 10.96 15.46 3.13
C ALA A 20 11.30 16.97 3.09
N LYS A 21 10.84 17.73 4.08
CA LYS A 21 11.17 19.18 4.20
C LYS A 21 12.68 19.40 4.29
N ALA A 22 13.39 18.60 5.07
CA ALA A 22 14.84 18.68 5.19
C ALA A 22 15.57 18.27 3.89
N TYR A 23 15.04 17.28 3.17
CA TYR A 23 15.59 16.83 1.88
C TYR A 23 15.47 17.90 0.80
N GLY A 24 14.32 18.60 0.72
CA GLY A 24 14.08 19.65 -0.27
C GLY A 24 14.65 21.02 0.13
N HIS A 25 15.34 21.13 1.28
CA HIS A 25 15.91 22.40 1.69
C HIS A 25 17.24 22.67 0.96
N HIS A 26 17.23 23.68 0.10
CA HIS A 26 18.43 24.25 -0.50
C HIS A 26 18.30 25.78 -0.53
N GLU A 27 19.43 26.46 -0.63
CA GLU A 27 19.44 27.89 -0.85
C GLU A 27 19.26 28.20 -2.34
N GLU A 28 18.33 29.08 -2.66
CA GLU A 28 18.12 29.56 -4.04
C GLU A 28 19.36 30.26 -4.56
N SER A 29 19.82 29.88 -5.75
CA SER A 29 20.94 30.49 -6.45
C SER A 29 20.70 30.49 -7.96
N GLU A 30 21.53 31.19 -8.73
CA GLU A 30 21.49 31.16 -10.20
C GLU A 30 21.72 29.73 -10.75
N GLU A 31 22.50 28.92 -10.03
CA GLU A 31 22.81 27.51 -10.39
C GLU A 31 21.69 26.56 -10.01
N PHE A 32 20.93 26.87 -8.94
CA PHE A 32 19.81 26.07 -8.43
C PHE A 32 18.59 26.99 -8.19
N PRO A 33 17.87 27.38 -9.26
CA PRO A 33 16.64 28.16 -9.12
C PRO A 33 15.53 27.30 -8.53
N ASP A 34 14.65 27.95 -7.77
CA ASP A 34 13.46 27.29 -7.22
C ASP A 34 12.58 26.69 -8.32
N ASP A 35 12.13 25.48 -8.09
CA ASP A 35 11.18 24.78 -8.96
C ASP A 35 9.83 24.51 -8.27
N SER A 36 8.95 23.78 -8.96
CA SER A 36 7.63 23.44 -8.43
C SER A 36 7.67 22.48 -7.23
N LEU A 37 8.76 21.74 -7.04
CA LEU A 37 8.94 20.82 -5.90
C LEU A 37 9.36 21.58 -4.64
N ASP A 38 10.15 22.64 -4.78
CA ASP A 38 10.62 23.44 -3.65
C ASP A 38 9.46 24.04 -2.87
N GLN A 39 8.45 24.54 -3.57
CA GLN A 39 7.22 25.01 -2.93
C GLN A 39 6.51 23.90 -2.16
N MET A 40 6.47 22.67 -2.70
CA MET A 40 5.87 21.54 -2.02
C MET A 40 6.64 21.18 -0.74
N PHE A 41 7.97 21.10 -0.80
CA PHE A 41 8.79 20.82 0.37
C PHE A 41 8.68 21.89 1.46
N ARG A 42 8.67 23.18 1.07
CA ARG A 42 8.53 24.31 2.00
C ARG A 42 7.17 24.34 2.69
N SER A 43 6.12 23.89 2.01
CA SER A 43 4.74 23.90 2.53
C SER A 43 4.45 22.78 3.54
N LEU A 44 5.37 21.84 3.73
CA LEU A 44 5.22 20.79 4.75
C LEU A 44 5.35 21.37 6.16
N GLU A 45 4.47 20.93 7.06
CA GLU A 45 4.44 21.35 8.48
C GLU A 45 4.67 20.17 9.42
N PRO A 46 5.92 19.87 9.80
CA PRO A 46 6.27 18.66 10.56
C PRO A 46 5.68 18.57 11.97
N LEU A 47 5.12 19.65 12.51
CA LEU A 47 4.56 19.73 13.85
C LEU A 47 5.43 19.01 14.90
N THR A 48 6.72 19.28 14.89
CA THR A 48 7.73 18.58 15.68
C THR A 48 7.39 18.44 17.16
N PRO A 49 6.84 19.46 17.86
CA PRO A 49 6.45 19.31 19.26
C PRO A 49 5.38 18.23 19.47
N ALA A 50 4.32 18.23 18.64
CA ALA A 50 3.24 17.26 18.71
C ALA A 50 3.74 15.84 18.39
N ASN A 51 4.58 15.71 17.36
CA ASN A 51 5.18 14.42 16.98
C ASN A 51 6.07 13.84 18.13
N ASN A 52 6.87 14.68 18.74
CA ASN A 52 7.71 14.26 19.87
C ASN A 52 6.86 13.83 21.06
N GLU A 53 5.74 14.49 21.32
CA GLU A 53 4.85 14.14 22.40
C GLU A 53 4.16 12.79 22.17
N ILE A 54 3.71 12.50 20.93
CA ILE A 54 3.19 11.18 20.56
C ILE A 54 4.25 10.11 20.82
N LYS A 55 5.48 10.31 20.34
CA LYS A 55 6.60 9.36 20.51
C LYS A 55 7.02 9.17 21.99
N ARG A 56 6.86 10.20 22.81
CA ARG A 56 7.12 10.12 24.24
C ARG A 56 6.08 9.25 24.96
N CYS A 57 4.80 9.38 24.53
CA CYS A 57 3.68 8.70 25.18
C CYS A 57 3.45 7.28 24.67
N ILE A 58 3.69 7.01 23.38
CA ILE A 58 3.38 5.73 22.73
C ILE A 58 4.69 5.05 22.31
N ILE A 59 4.96 3.87 22.85
CA ILE A 59 6.16 3.08 22.57
C ILE A 59 5.92 2.15 21.37
N SER A 60 4.77 1.50 21.33
CA SER A 60 4.37 0.57 20.27
C SER A 60 2.86 0.52 20.10
N GLU A 61 2.35 -0.28 19.17
CA GLU A 61 0.91 -0.47 18.93
C GLU A 61 0.17 -1.02 20.17
N GLU A 62 0.87 -1.67 21.08
CA GLU A 62 0.32 -2.32 22.27
C GLU A 62 0.74 -1.64 23.59
N GLU A 63 1.66 -0.68 23.52
CA GLU A 63 2.31 -0.17 24.72
C GLU A 63 2.35 1.36 24.78
N ILE A 64 1.80 1.89 25.90
CA ILE A 64 1.90 3.29 26.31
C ILE A 64 2.98 3.40 27.40
N SER A 65 3.84 4.40 27.26
CA SER A 65 4.92 4.68 28.21
C SER A 65 4.38 4.91 29.63
N ASP A 66 5.07 4.36 30.62
CA ASP A 66 4.78 4.64 32.04
C ASP A 66 4.84 6.14 32.36
N ASN A 67 5.68 6.86 31.64
CA ASN A 67 5.87 8.31 31.82
C ASN A 67 4.94 9.15 30.92
N ALA A 68 3.94 8.53 30.27
CA ALA A 68 2.99 9.26 29.44
C ALA A 68 2.17 10.27 30.25
N SER A 69 1.79 9.90 31.49
CA SER A 69 1.20 10.83 32.46
C SER A 69 1.65 10.51 33.90
N PRO A 70 1.66 11.50 34.80
CA PRO A 70 1.91 11.25 36.21
C PRO A 70 0.89 10.30 36.87
N GLY A 71 -0.36 10.32 36.39
CA GLY A 71 -1.44 9.43 36.81
C GLY A 71 -1.14 7.98 36.44
N LEU A 72 -0.81 7.70 35.21
CA LEU A 72 -0.48 6.37 34.70
C LEU A 72 0.75 5.80 35.42
N HIS A 73 1.80 6.62 35.59
CA HIS A 73 3.00 6.22 36.32
C HIS A 73 2.68 5.79 37.76
N LYS A 74 1.85 6.57 38.46
CA LYS A 74 1.44 6.26 39.87
C LYS A 74 0.64 4.96 39.92
N VAL A 75 -0.32 4.76 39.01
CA VAL A 75 -1.17 3.57 38.98
C VAL A 75 -0.32 2.32 38.72
N ARG A 76 0.53 2.32 37.68
CA ARG A 76 1.42 1.18 37.35
C ARG A 76 2.40 0.85 38.49
N ARG A 77 2.98 1.87 39.12
CA ARG A 77 3.82 1.66 40.29
C ARG A 77 3.05 1.00 41.45
N SER A 78 1.80 1.40 41.67
CA SER A 78 0.94 0.77 42.68
C SER A 78 0.60 -0.68 42.30
N MET A 79 0.32 -0.97 41.04
CA MET A 79 0.08 -2.33 40.54
C MET A 79 1.29 -3.23 40.78
N HIS A 80 2.51 -2.76 40.47
CA HIS A 80 3.73 -3.51 40.74
C HIS A 80 3.86 -3.83 42.24
N GLY A 81 3.64 -2.84 43.13
CA GLY A 81 3.69 -3.05 44.59
C GLY A 81 2.64 -4.06 45.09
N ILE A 82 1.42 -4.05 44.52
CA ILE A 82 0.39 -5.03 44.89
C ILE A 82 0.77 -6.43 44.34
N ASN A 83 1.27 -6.55 43.13
CA ASN A 83 1.74 -7.82 42.56
C ASN A 83 2.84 -8.43 43.42
N ASP A 84 3.83 -7.66 43.84
CA ASP A 84 4.91 -8.14 44.74
C ASP A 84 4.36 -8.66 46.03
N ARG A 85 3.39 -7.98 46.64
CA ARG A 85 2.72 -8.41 47.88
C ARG A 85 1.92 -9.71 47.67
N ILE A 86 1.18 -9.84 46.56
CA ILE A 86 0.45 -11.06 46.22
C ILE A 86 1.42 -12.23 46.08
N HIS A 87 2.49 -12.07 45.32
CA HIS A 87 3.50 -13.12 45.11
C HIS A 87 4.17 -13.52 46.42
N THR A 88 4.49 -12.57 47.31
CA THR A 88 5.08 -12.84 48.60
C THR A 88 4.14 -13.69 49.48
N GLN A 89 2.85 -13.31 49.53
CA GLN A 89 1.86 -14.05 50.32
C GLN A 89 1.58 -15.44 49.74
N LEU A 90 1.43 -15.53 48.43
CA LEU A 90 1.18 -16.81 47.74
C LEU A 90 2.35 -17.77 47.89
N ASN A 91 3.59 -17.31 47.79
CA ASN A 91 4.78 -18.12 48.00
C ASN A 91 4.84 -18.64 49.45
N SER A 92 4.45 -17.85 50.43
CA SER A 92 4.34 -18.29 51.83
C SER A 92 3.30 -19.41 52.01
N ILE A 93 2.11 -19.23 51.43
CA ILE A 93 1.03 -20.24 51.43
C ILE A 93 1.45 -21.50 50.65
N LEU A 94 2.04 -21.35 49.49
CA LEU A 94 2.53 -22.44 48.63
C LEU A 94 3.51 -23.35 49.41
N ASN A 95 4.42 -22.76 50.17
CA ASN A 95 5.36 -23.49 50.99
C ASN A 95 4.68 -24.21 52.19
N SER A 96 3.67 -23.60 52.83
CA SER A 96 2.97 -24.19 53.98
C SER A 96 1.96 -25.29 53.54
N CYS A 97 1.37 -25.18 52.33
CA CYS A 97 0.32 -26.07 51.84
C CYS A 97 0.81 -27.02 50.70
N ARG A 98 2.11 -27.20 50.53
CA ARG A 98 2.73 -27.90 49.39
C ARG A 98 2.18 -29.32 49.16
N SER A 99 1.86 -30.05 50.25
CA SER A 99 1.29 -31.40 50.14
C SER A 99 -0.14 -31.43 49.62
N TYR A 100 -0.88 -30.33 49.69
CA TYR A 100 -2.26 -30.19 49.25
C TYR A 100 -2.38 -29.73 47.81
N LEU A 101 -1.28 -29.25 47.25
CA LEU A 101 -1.27 -28.70 45.88
C LEU A 101 -1.06 -29.81 44.84
N GLN A 102 -1.70 -29.66 43.67
CA GLN A 102 -1.45 -30.51 42.50
C GLN A 102 -0.05 -30.22 41.95
N ASP A 103 0.25 -28.93 41.79
CA ASP A 103 1.55 -28.40 41.37
C ASP A 103 1.93 -27.21 42.29
N ALA A 104 3.23 -27.05 42.59
CA ALA A 104 3.71 -25.97 43.40
C ALA A 104 3.95 -24.70 42.55
N VAL A 105 2.89 -24.21 41.88
CA VAL A 105 2.95 -23.02 41.01
C VAL A 105 1.80 -22.07 41.33
N ILE A 106 2.06 -20.78 41.12
CA ILE A 106 1.05 -19.73 41.17
C ILE A 106 0.43 -19.65 39.77
N THR A 107 -0.89 -19.68 39.69
CA THR A 107 -1.65 -19.61 38.39
C THR A 107 -2.58 -18.42 38.39
N MET A 108 -2.99 -18.00 37.21
CA MET A 108 -4.02 -16.96 37.03
C MET A 108 -5.29 -17.58 36.45
N ARG A 109 -6.44 -17.26 37.02
CA ARG A 109 -7.78 -17.64 36.55
C ARG A 109 -8.70 -16.43 36.68
N ASP A 110 -9.36 -16.10 35.56
CA ASP A 110 -10.26 -14.93 35.48
C ASP A 110 -9.64 -13.62 36.02
N GLY A 111 -8.33 -13.41 35.72
CA GLY A 111 -7.60 -12.25 36.18
C GLY A 111 -7.25 -12.25 37.68
N ARG A 112 -7.32 -13.43 38.36
CA ARG A 112 -7.00 -13.57 39.77
C ARG A 112 -5.90 -14.59 40.02
N TYR A 113 -5.03 -14.29 40.91
CA TYR A 113 -3.96 -15.20 41.35
C TYR A 113 -4.53 -16.31 42.22
N CYS A 114 -4.34 -17.56 41.79
CA CYS A 114 -4.84 -18.77 42.45
C CYS A 114 -3.74 -19.82 42.64
N LEU A 115 -4.01 -20.78 43.51
CA LEU A 115 -3.20 -21.99 43.74
C LEU A 115 -3.96 -23.22 43.23
N PRO A 116 -3.31 -24.16 42.51
CA PRO A 116 -3.93 -25.43 42.07
C PRO A 116 -3.95 -26.43 43.21
N VAL A 117 -5.08 -26.57 43.88
CA VAL A 117 -5.29 -27.46 45.03
C VAL A 117 -5.96 -28.76 44.57
N LYS A 118 -5.47 -29.91 45.07
CA LYS A 118 -6.17 -31.21 44.83
C LYS A 118 -7.54 -31.15 45.46
N ALA A 119 -8.56 -31.62 44.75
CA ALA A 119 -9.96 -31.51 45.14
C ALA A 119 -10.25 -32.10 46.51
N GLU A 120 -9.55 -33.19 46.90
CA GLU A 120 -9.65 -33.87 48.19
C GLU A 120 -9.19 -33.01 49.39
N TYR A 121 -8.30 -32.02 49.14
CA TYR A 121 -7.78 -31.11 50.17
C TYR A 121 -8.43 -29.73 50.14
N LYS A 122 -9.58 -29.53 49.48
CA LYS A 122 -10.31 -28.26 49.40
C LYS A 122 -10.51 -27.61 50.78
N SER A 123 -10.86 -28.42 51.80
CA SER A 123 -11.12 -27.92 53.16
C SER A 123 -9.86 -27.47 53.91
N GLN A 124 -8.68 -27.83 53.43
CA GLN A 124 -7.39 -27.49 54.07
C GLN A 124 -6.81 -26.16 53.58
N VAL A 125 -7.31 -25.66 52.46
CA VAL A 125 -6.89 -24.35 51.88
C VAL A 125 -8.08 -23.40 51.94
N ASN A 126 -8.04 -22.47 52.86
CA ASN A 126 -9.11 -21.50 53.04
C ASN A 126 -9.07 -20.44 51.93
N GLY A 127 -10.10 -20.44 51.06
CA GLY A 127 -10.17 -19.52 49.91
C GLY A 127 -11.40 -19.75 49.04
N MET A 128 -11.50 -18.97 47.98
CA MET A 128 -12.57 -19.03 46.99
C MET A 128 -12.14 -19.86 45.81
N VAL A 129 -12.99 -20.78 45.33
CA VAL A 129 -12.77 -21.55 44.10
C VAL A 129 -13.21 -20.72 42.95
N HIS A 130 -12.32 -20.45 41.97
CA HIS A 130 -12.60 -19.72 40.78
C HIS A 130 -12.77 -20.63 39.54
N ASP A 131 -12.05 -21.76 39.52
CA ASP A 131 -12.05 -22.67 38.41
C ASP A 131 -11.72 -24.09 38.83
N GLN A 132 -12.00 -25.09 37.98
CA GLN A 132 -11.58 -26.48 38.19
C GLN A 132 -11.05 -27.10 36.89
N SER A 133 -10.14 -28.07 37.03
CA SER A 133 -9.66 -28.85 35.90
C SER A 133 -10.78 -29.60 35.22
N SER A 134 -10.63 -29.96 33.93
CA SER A 134 -11.61 -30.72 33.14
C SER A 134 -11.99 -32.08 33.77
N THR A 135 -11.09 -32.66 34.55
CA THR A 135 -11.30 -33.90 35.28
C THR A 135 -11.91 -33.68 36.68
N GLY A 136 -12.03 -32.45 37.12
CA GLY A 136 -12.49 -32.12 38.49
C GLY A 136 -11.50 -32.44 39.60
N SER A 137 -10.31 -32.94 39.27
CA SER A 137 -9.30 -33.38 40.28
C SER A 137 -8.49 -32.22 40.89
N THR A 138 -8.51 -31.07 40.29
CA THR A 138 -7.77 -29.86 40.73
C THR A 138 -8.74 -28.66 40.76
N LEU A 139 -8.70 -27.95 41.90
CA LEU A 139 -9.46 -26.73 42.11
C LEU A 139 -8.47 -25.54 42.14
N PHE A 140 -8.78 -24.49 41.38
CA PHE A 140 -8.02 -23.26 41.39
C PHE A 140 -8.60 -22.36 42.49
N ILE A 141 -7.89 -22.28 43.61
CA ILE A 141 -8.36 -21.56 44.80
C ILE A 141 -7.59 -20.26 44.94
N GLU A 142 -8.33 -19.15 45.06
CA GLU A 142 -7.83 -17.88 45.52
C GLU A 142 -7.78 -17.90 47.05
N PRO A 143 -6.59 -17.88 47.70
CA PRO A 143 -6.52 -17.91 49.17
C PRO A 143 -7.11 -16.65 49.78
N MET A 144 -7.79 -16.80 50.90
CA MET A 144 -8.43 -15.70 51.63
C MET A 144 -7.49 -14.51 51.90
N ALA A 145 -6.21 -14.82 52.13
CA ALA A 145 -5.17 -13.82 52.43
C ALA A 145 -4.87 -12.90 51.19
N VAL A 146 -5.18 -13.29 49.97
CA VAL A 146 -4.89 -12.50 48.78
C VAL A 146 -6.13 -11.93 48.09
N ILE A 147 -7.33 -12.27 48.56
CA ILE A 147 -8.60 -11.80 47.96
C ILE A 147 -8.64 -10.27 47.89
N GLN A 148 -8.30 -9.60 48.98
CA GLN A 148 -8.32 -8.15 49.03
C GLN A 148 -7.26 -7.53 48.10
N LEU A 149 -6.08 -8.11 47.99
CA LEU A 149 -5.01 -7.65 47.12
C LEU A 149 -5.41 -7.85 45.63
N ASN A 150 -6.02 -8.98 45.26
CA ASN A 150 -6.56 -9.23 43.93
C ASN A 150 -7.68 -8.22 43.59
N ASN A 151 -8.54 -7.85 44.53
CA ASN A 151 -9.55 -6.82 44.35
C ASN A 151 -8.93 -5.42 44.15
N GLU A 152 -7.90 -5.10 44.91
CA GLU A 152 -7.15 -3.86 44.74
C GLU A 152 -6.46 -3.81 43.40
N LEU A 153 -5.84 -4.90 42.95
CA LEU A 153 -5.21 -5.01 41.62
C LEU A 153 -6.23 -4.77 40.52
N ARG A 154 -7.41 -5.41 40.58
CA ARG A 154 -8.47 -5.23 39.61
C ARG A 154 -8.98 -3.79 39.52
N THR A 155 -9.04 -3.11 40.67
CA THR A 155 -9.40 -1.70 40.74
C THR A 155 -8.34 -0.83 40.03
N LEU A 156 -7.06 -1.15 40.23
CA LEU A 156 -5.95 -0.44 39.58
C LEU A 156 -5.90 -0.69 38.08
N GLU A 157 -6.21 -1.90 37.61
CA GLU A 157 -6.34 -2.19 36.18
C GLU A 157 -7.41 -1.32 35.50
N ILE A 158 -8.55 -1.14 36.16
CA ILE A 158 -9.61 -0.24 35.66
C ILE A 158 -9.14 1.23 35.68
N GLN A 159 -8.36 1.62 36.67
CA GLN A 159 -7.80 2.96 36.74
C GLN A 159 -6.72 3.17 35.65
N GLU A 160 -5.88 2.17 35.40
CA GLU A 160 -4.89 2.18 34.33
C GLU A 160 -5.56 2.44 32.99
N GLN A 161 -6.64 1.70 32.69
CA GLN A 161 -7.38 1.88 31.44
C GLN A 161 -7.92 3.31 31.29
N LYS A 162 -8.44 3.90 32.36
CA LYS A 162 -8.92 5.30 32.37
C LYS A 162 -7.79 6.31 32.14
N GLU A 163 -6.62 6.07 32.75
CA GLU A 163 -5.46 6.93 32.55
C GLU A 163 -4.94 6.84 31.11
N ILE A 164 -4.94 5.64 30.51
CA ILE A 164 -4.62 5.42 29.09
C ILE A 164 -5.57 6.21 28.21
N GLU A 165 -6.89 6.08 28.43
CA GLU A 165 -7.90 6.82 27.69
C GLU A 165 -7.71 8.34 27.82
N ALA A 166 -7.34 8.83 28.99
CA ALA A 166 -7.06 10.25 29.22
C ALA A 166 -5.82 10.72 28.44
N VAL A 167 -4.74 9.92 28.41
CA VAL A 167 -3.55 10.22 27.60
C VAL A 167 -3.88 10.29 26.11
N LEU A 168 -4.62 9.31 25.57
CA LEU A 168 -5.02 9.30 24.18
C LEU A 168 -5.94 10.47 23.83
N ALA A 169 -6.84 10.85 24.73
CA ALA A 169 -7.68 12.01 24.56
C ALA A 169 -6.89 13.33 24.53
N ASP A 170 -5.90 13.46 25.41
CA ASP A 170 -5.04 14.65 25.45
C ASP A 170 -4.22 14.79 24.17
N LEU A 171 -3.57 13.71 23.71
CA LEU A 171 -2.85 13.71 22.43
C LEU A 171 -3.76 14.06 21.25
N SER A 172 -4.97 13.50 21.23
CA SER A 172 -5.96 13.82 20.18
C SER A 172 -6.36 15.29 20.19
N ASN A 173 -6.58 15.86 21.37
CA ASN A 173 -6.93 17.26 21.54
C ASN A 173 -5.79 18.20 21.10
N GLN A 174 -4.54 17.83 21.37
CA GLN A 174 -3.37 18.59 20.92
C GLN A 174 -3.24 18.63 19.38
N LEU A 175 -3.72 17.60 18.69
CA LEU A 175 -3.70 17.53 17.21
C LEU A 175 -4.89 18.24 16.55
N THR A 176 -5.99 18.42 17.26
CA THR A 176 -7.22 19.01 16.70
C THR A 176 -7.00 20.36 16.00
N PRO A 177 -6.20 21.30 16.53
CA PRO A 177 -5.96 22.59 15.87
C PRO A 177 -5.24 22.47 14.52
N TYR A 178 -4.53 21.36 14.27
CA TYR A 178 -3.66 21.14 13.11
C TYR A 178 -4.25 20.20 12.06
N THR A 179 -5.56 20.00 12.08
CA THR A 179 -6.24 19.06 11.15
C THR A 179 -6.04 19.45 9.69
N THR A 180 -6.02 20.76 9.40
CA THR A 180 -5.80 21.29 8.05
C THR A 180 -4.37 21.04 7.58
N GLU A 181 -3.39 21.31 8.43
CA GLU A 181 -1.96 21.11 8.16
C GLU A 181 -1.65 19.63 7.92
N LEU A 182 -2.21 18.74 8.74
CA LEU A 182 -2.08 17.29 8.56
C LEU A 182 -2.67 16.81 7.22
N ALA A 183 -3.82 17.35 6.82
CA ALA A 183 -4.43 17.03 5.53
C ALA A 183 -3.58 17.54 4.36
N ILE A 184 -3.02 18.75 4.46
CA ILE A 184 -2.13 19.32 3.45
C ILE A 184 -0.84 18.49 3.35
N ASP A 185 -0.22 18.15 4.48
CA ASP A 185 0.98 17.30 4.51
C ASP A 185 0.75 15.96 3.82
N LEU A 186 -0.38 15.30 4.11
CA LEU A 186 -0.74 14.04 3.47
C LEU A 186 -0.88 14.19 1.94
N GLN A 187 -1.54 15.26 1.48
CA GLN A 187 -1.68 15.53 0.04
C GLN A 187 -0.34 15.80 -0.63
N ILE A 188 0.50 16.63 -0.01
CA ILE A 188 1.84 16.95 -0.54
C ILE A 188 2.69 15.70 -0.60
N LEU A 189 2.78 14.93 0.47
CA LEU A 189 3.58 13.71 0.53
C LEU A 189 3.11 12.66 -0.48
N THR A 190 1.79 12.47 -0.63
CA THR A 190 1.22 11.58 -1.65
C THR A 190 1.62 12.02 -3.06
N ARG A 191 1.60 13.32 -3.32
CA ARG A 191 1.98 13.88 -4.62
C ARG A 191 3.49 13.74 -4.88
N LEU A 192 4.31 14.02 -3.88
CA LEU A 192 5.77 13.83 -3.96
C LEU A 192 6.13 12.36 -4.19
N ASP A 193 5.50 11.43 -3.46
CA ASP A 193 5.72 9.99 -3.64
C ASP A 193 5.44 9.56 -5.09
N PHE A 194 4.32 10.01 -5.65
CA PHE A 194 3.97 9.73 -7.05
C PHE A 194 4.96 10.34 -8.05
N ILE A 195 5.43 11.57 -7.82
CA ILE A 195 6.44 12.22 -8.66
C ILE A 195 7.76 11.43 -8.61
N PHE A 196 8.22 11.06 -7.41
CA PHE A 196 9.45 10.28 -7.26
C PHE A 196 9.33 8.86 -7.82
N ALA A 197 8.15 8.23 -7.71
CA ALA A 197 7.89 6.93 -8.33
C ALA A 197 8.01 7.01 -9.86
N LYS A 198 7.43 8.03 -10.49
CA LYS A 198 7.58 8.29 -11.94
C LYS A 198 9.05 8.56 -12.33
N ALA A 199 9.76 9.35 -11.55
CA ALA A 199 11.17 9.61 -11.79
C ALA A 199 12.04 8.34 -11.65
N ALA A 200 11.77 7.51 -10.64
CA ALA A 200 12.44 6.24 -10.46
C ALA A 200 12.18 5.28 -11.63
N LEU A 201 10.92 5.20 -12.10
CA LEU A 201 10.54 4.42 -13.29
C LEU A 201 11.30 4.90 -14.52
N SER A 202 11.33 6.22 -14.76
CA SER A 202 12.04 6.85 -15.87
C SER A 202 13.52 6.50 -15.87
N ARG A 203 14.18 6.60 -14.71
CA ARG A 203 15.60 6.24 -14.57
C ARG A 203 15.85 4.75 -14.79
N HIS A 204 14.97 3.88 -14.25
CA HIS A 204 15.11 2.42 -14.35
C HIS A 204 15.09 1.96 -15.81
N PHE A 205 14.15 2.46 -16.60
CA PHE A 205 14.01 2.09 -18.02
C PHE A 205 14.77 3.02 -18.97
N LYS A 206 15.56 3.97 -18.46
CA LYS A 206 16.28 4.98 -19.25
C LYS A 206 15.35 5.71 -20.22
N CYS A 207 14.23 6.19 -19.69
CA CYS A 207 13.21 6.89 -20.43
C CYS A 207 13.63 8.33 -20.74
N SER A 208 13.01 8.91 -21.78
CA SER A 208 13.02 10.34 -22.06
C SER A 208 11.60 10.91 -22.08
N GLU A 209 11.47 12.19 -21.87
CA GLU A 209 10.22 12.93 -22.00
C GLU A 209 9.79 12.98 -23.47
N PRO A 210 8.59 12.46 -23.84
CA PRO A 210 8.07 12.59 -25.20
C PRO A 210 7.52 14.01 -25.41
N LYS A 211 7.66 14.54 -26.63
CA LYS A 211 6.92 15.71 -27.06
C LYS A 211 5.49 15.31 -27.43
N PHE A 212 4.52 16.16 -27.11
CA PHE A 212 3.12 15.92 -27.47
C PHE A 212 2.64 16.83 -28.58
N ASN A 213 1.74 16.31 -29.42
CA ASN A 213 1.01 17.05 -30.43
C ASN A 213 -0.45 16.58 -30.51
N THR A 214 -1.30 17.39 -31.16
CA THR A 214 -2.71 17.11 -31.39
C THR A 214 -3.01 16.84 -32.91
N GLU A 215 -1.97 16.60 -33.70
CA GLU A 215 -2.04 16.47 -35.16
C GLU A 215 -1.90 15.00 -35.59
N GLY A 216 -2.02 14.05 -34.66
CA GLY A 216 -1.95 12.62 -34.94
C GLY A 216 -0.54 12.10 -35.23
N ARG A 217 0.53 12.89 -35.00
CA ARG A 217 1.90 12.44 -35.28
C ARG A 217 2.48 11.61 -34.19
N ILE A 218 3.00 10.45 -34.54
CA ILE A 218 3.83 9.59 -33.70
C ILE A 218 5.22 9.50 -34.32
N HIS A 219 6.27 9.73 -33.54
CA HIS A 219 7.65 9.46 -33.92
C HIS A 219 8.44 8.92 -32.75
N ILE A 220 8.53 7.62 -32.64
CA ILE A 220 9.29 6.91 -31.61
C ILE A 220 10.67 6.61 -32.17
N LYS A 221 11.72 7.08 -31.47
CA LYS A 221 13.13 6.85 -31.80
C LYS A 221 13.74 5.83 -30.86
N ASP A 222 14.26 4.72 -31.38
CA ASP A 222 14.93 3.68 -30.60
C ASP A 222 14.13 3.22 -29.37
N GLY A 223 12.81 3.07 -29.52
CA GLY A 223 11.90 2.62 -28.47
C GLY A 223 12.17 1.18 -28.06
N ARG A 224 12.24 0.94 -26.75
CA ARG A 224 12.45 -0.38 -26.17
C ARG A 224 11.27 -0.77 -25.29
N HIS A 225 10.64 -1.90 -25.61
CA HIS A 225 9.50 -2.36 -24.81
C HIS A 225 9.93 -2.67 -23.36
N PRO A 226 9.38 -2.00 -22.33
CA PRO A 226 9.90 -2.05 -20.94
C PRO A 226 9.77 -3.43 -20.29
N LEU A 227 8.86 -4.27 -20.73
CA LEU A 227 8.64 -5.62 -20.17
C LEU A 227 9.52 -6.70 -20.83
N LEU A 228 10.38 -6.34 -21.79
CA LEU A 228 11.35 -7.26 -22.35
C LEU A 228 12.70 -7.13 -21.66
N ASP A 229 13.47 -8.22 -21.73
CA ASP A 229 14.83 -8.25 -21.17
C ASP A 229 15.67 -7.09 -21.78
N PRO A 230 16.18 -6.16 -20.94
CA PRO A 230 16.93 -4.99 -21.42
C PRO A 230 18.18 -5.35 -22.24
N GLN A 231 18.74 -6.57 -22.07
CA GLN A 231 19.92 -7.03 -22.81
C GLN A 231 19.58 -7.63 -24.17
N LYS A 232 18.32 -8.01 -24.40
CA LYS A 232 17.86 -8.69 -25.61
C LYS A 232 16.90 -7.86 -26.45
N VAL A 233 16.28 -6.83 -25.86
CA VAL A 233 15.32 -6.00 -26.55
C VAL A 233 15.97 -5.26 -27.69
N VAL A 234 15.42 -5.42 -28.91
CA VAL A 234 15.83 -4.67 -30.09
C VAL A 234 15.06 -3.36 -30.11
N PRO A 235 15.74 -2.20 -30.19
CA PRO A 235 15.05 -0.92 -30.28
C PRO A 235 14.33 -0.77 -31.62
N ILE A 236 13.19 -0.11 -31.62
CA ILE A 236 12.41 0.19 -32.82
C ILE A 236 12.33 1.68 -33.05
N THR A 237 12.41 2.10 -34.32
CA THR A 237 12.10 3.45 -34.74
C THR A 237 10.86 3.39 -35.65
N VAL A 238 9.82 4.11 -35.23
CA VAL A 238 8.50 4.08 -35.91
C VAL A 238 7.98 5.50 -36.05
N TRP A 239 7.39 5.86 -37.17
CA TRP A 239 6.68 7.13 -37.39
C TRP A 239 5.36 6.92 -38.08
N LEU A 240 4.40 7.78 -37.83
CA LEU A 240 3.05 7.79 -38.35
C LEU A 240 2.48 9.20 -38.27
N GLY A 241 1.53 9.55 -39.13
CA GLY A 241 0.81 10.82 -39.08
C GLY A 241 1.51 12.00 -39.76
N THR A 242 2.64 11.80 -40.45
CA THR A 242 3.33 12.84 -41.26
C THR A 242 3.08 12.63 -42.75
N ASP A 243 3.58 11.52 -43.27
CA ASP A 243 3.48 11.19 -44.71
C ASP A 243 2.34 10.20 -44.99
N PHE A 244 1.92 9.47 -43.97
CA PHE A 244 0.86 8.47 -44.01
C PHE A 244 0.19 8.35 -42.64
N ASP A 245 -1.07 7.95 -42.64
CA ASP A 245 -1.91 7.73 -41.46
C ASP A 245 -2.15 6.23 -41.16
N LEU A 246 -1.69 5.35 -42.06
CA LEU A 246 -1.81 3.91 -41.91
C LEU A 246 -0.45 3.24 -42.13
N LEU A 247 0.00 2.46 -41.12
CA LEU A 247 1.24 1.70 -41.15
C LEU A 247 0.94 0.20 -41.12
N MET A 248 1.27 -0.49 -42.22
CA MET A 248 1.18 -1.96 -42.30
C MET A 248 2.56 -2.60 -42.13
N VAL A 249 2.71 -3.41 -41.07
CA VAL A 249 3.96 -4.13 -40.77
C VAL A 249 3.81 -5.59 -41.19
N THR A 250 4.60 -6.04 -42.19
CA THR A 250 4.58 -7.40 -42.71
C THR A 250 5.90 -8.11 -42.41
N GLY A 251 5.89 -9.44 -42.40
CA GLY A 251 7.07 -10.26 -42.19
C GLY A 251 6.80 -11.51 -41.33
N PRO A 252 7.82 -12.32 -41.02
CA PRO A 252 7.66 -13.54 -40.21
C PRO A 252 7.26 -13.23 -38.79
N ASN A 253 6.58 -14.17 -38.12
CA ASN A 253 6.11 -13.97 -36.72
C ASN A 253 7.26 -13.74 -35.73
N THR A 254 8.46 -14.26 -35.99
CA THR A 254 9.66 -14.02 -35.20
C THR A 254 10.29 -12.63 -35.41
N GLY A 255 9.76 -11.80 -36.29
CA GLY A 255 10.32 -10.50 -36.67
C GLY A 255 9.94 -9.34 -35.75
N GLY A 256 9.21 -9.60 -34.64
CA GLY A 256 8.87 -8.57 -33.65
C GLY A 256 7.67 -7.68 -34.02
N LYS A 257 6.82 -8.07 -35.01
CA LYS A 257 5.63 -7.32 -35.41
C LYS A 257 4.72 -6.96 -34.22
N THR A 258 4.26 -7.99 -33.51
CA THR A 258 3.38 -7.84 -32.33
C THR A 258 4.03 -6.97 -31.24
N VAL A 259 5.34 -7.15 -31.00
CA VAL A 259 6.07 -6.35 -30.01
C VAL A 259 6.13 -4.89 -30.44
N SER A 260 6.37 -4.60 -31.72
CA SER A 260 6.37 -3.23 -32.22
C SER A 260 5.02 -2.55 -32.05
N LEU A 261 3.95 -3.26 -32.37
CA LEU A 261 2.57 -2.79 -32.22
C LEU A 261 2.26 -2.51 -30.74
N LYS A 262 2.55 -3.48 -29.85
CA LYS A 262 2.38 -3.33 -28.40
C LYS A 262 3.22 -2.16 -27.84
N THR A 263 4.41 -1.94 -28.38
CA THR A 263 5.29 -0.83 -27.95
C THR A 263 4.67 0.53 -28.28
N VAL A 264 4.13 0.71 -29.47
CA VAL A 264 3.46 1.97 -29.88
C VAL A 264 2.26 2.25 -28.96
N GLY A 265 1.39 1.26 -28.77
CA GLY A 265 0.22 1.41 -27.88
C GLY A 265 0.62 1.70 -26.42
N LEU A 266 1.57 0.93 -25.89
CA LEU A 266 2.03 1.13 -24.53
C LEU A 266 2.67 2.52 -24.31
N PHE A 267 3.50 3.00 -25.25
CA PHE A 267 4.13 4.31 -25.14
C PHE A 267 3.11 5.45 -25.23
N THR A 268 2.09 5.31 -26.08
CA THR A 268 0.98 6.25 -26.14
C THR A 268 0.27 6.34 -24.77
N LEU A 269 -0.10 5.21 -24.20
CA LEU A 269 -0.75 5.17 -22.88
C LEU A 269 0.16 5.66 -21.76
N MET A 270 1.46 5.28 -21.75
CA MET A 270 2.43 5.77 -20.78
C MET A 270 2.56 7.29 -20.86
N GLY A 271 2.76 7.82 -22.06
CA GLY A 271 2.92 9.26 -22.26
C GLY A 271 1.68 10.03 -21.82
N GLN A 272 0.48 9.62 -22.23
CA GLN A 272 -0.79 10.25 -21.83
C GLN A 272 -1.08 10.14 -20.32
N ALA A 273 -0.53 9.11 -19.64
CA ALA A 273 -0.56 9.00 -18.18
C ALA A 273 0.49 9.92 -17.50
N GLY A 274 1.25 10.71 -18.23
CA GLY A 274 2.29 11.59 -17.70
C GLY A 274 3.57 10.86 -17.28
N LEU A 275 3.88 9.73 -17.93
CA LEU A 275 5.13 9.00 -17.76
C LEU A 275 6.09 9.32 -18.92
N HIS A 276 7.37 9.27 -18.64
CA HIS A 276 8.40 9.20 -19.67
C HIS A 276 8.36 7.84 -20.38
N ILE A 277 8.83 7.77 -21.61
CA ILE A 277 8.85 6.54 -22.41
C ILE A 277 10.27 6.02 -22.63
N PRO A 278 10.49 4.69 -22.67
CA PRO A 278 11.81 4.11 -22.93
C PRO A 278 12.21 4.26 -24.42
N ALA A 279 12.42 5.48 -24.85
CA ALA A 279 12.80 5.87 -26.19
C ALA A 279 13.87 6.95 -26.16
N PHE A 280 14.50 7.20 -27.32
CA PHE A 280 15.52 8.24 -27.44
C PHE A 280 14.89 9.64 -27.37
N GLU A 281 15.66 10.60 -26.89
CA GLU A 281 15.24 12.01 -26.78
C GLU A 281 14.75 12.57 -28.10
N GLY A 282 13.71 13.41 -28.02
CA GLY A 282 13.04 13.98 -29.17
C GLY A 282 12.05 13.03 -29.86
N SER A 283 11.64 11.96 -29.17
CA SER A 283 10.46 11.18 -29.56
C SER A 283 9.20 12.02 -29.38
N GLU A 284 8.22 11.83 -30.27
CA GLU A 284 6.96 12.56 -30.31
C GLU A 284 5.78 11.59 -30.28
N LEU A 285 4.75 11.94 -29.51
CA LEU A 285 3.50 11.20 -29.38
C LEU A 285 2.31 12.12 -29.67
N ALA A 286 1.29 11.59 -30.33
CA ALA A 286 0.02 12.29 -30.44
C ALA A 286 -0.84 12.06 -29.19
N VAL A 287 -1.70 13.02 -28.89
CA VAL A 287 -2.77 12.87 -27.90
C VAL A 287 -3.97 12.27 -28.60
N PHE A 288 -4.36 11.06 -28.20
CA PHE A 288 -5.55 10.38 -28.68
C PHE A 288 -6.63 10.38 -27.60
N GLU A 289 -7.88 10.53 -27.99
CA GLU A 289 -9.02 10.40 -27.09
C GLU A 289 -9.27 8.94 -26.75
N GLU A 290 -9.10 8.05 -27.76
CA GLU A 290 -9.27 6.60 -27.60
C GLU A 290 -8.08 5.83 -28.19
N VAL A 291 -7.71 4.73 -27.54
CA VAL A 291 -6.71 3.78 -28.03
C VAL A 291 -7.35 2.41 -28.09
N PHE A 292 -7.66 1.96 -29.29
CA PHE A 292 -8.25 0.65 -29.53
C PHE A 292 -7.17 -0.37 -29.89
N ALA A 293 -7.31 -1.58 -29.35
CA ALA A 293 -6.39 -2.68 -29.63
C ALA A 293 -7.15 -3.97 -29.86
N ASP A 294 -6.86 -4.63 -30.98
CA ASP A 294 -7.22 -6.01 -31.27
C ASP A 294 -5.92 -6.82 -31.40
N ILE A 295 -5.38 -7.24 -30.25
CA ILE A 295 -4.09 -7.92 -30.10
C ILE A 295 -4.34 -9.15 -29.24
N GLY A 296 -4.27 -10.35 -29.81
CA GLY A 296 -4.47 -11.61 -29.13
C GLY A 296 -3.38 -12.62 -29.45
N ASP A 297 -2.98 -13.47 -28.47
CA ASP A 297 -2.13 -14.63 -28.67
C ASP A 297 -3.00 -15.86 -28.95
N GLU A 298 -3.14 -16.27 -30.19
CA GLU A 298 -3.78 -17.52 -30.59
C GLU A 298 -2.78 -18.69 -30.51
N GLN A 299 -2.58 -19.27 -29.32
CA GLN A 299 -1.71 -20.44 -29.17
C GLN A 299 -2.44 -21.76 -28.86
N SER A 300 -3.76 -21.84 -28.98
CA SER A 300 -4.49 -23.10 -28.82
C SER A 300 -5.34 -23.47 -30.02
N ILE A 301 -5.04 -24.62 -30.62
CA ILE A 301 -5.72 -25.17 -31.81
C ILE A 301 -7.21 -25.46 -31.56
N GLU A 302 -7.66 -25.62 -30.34
CA GLU A 302 -9.05 -25.91 -29.97
C GLU A 302 -9.97 -24.67 -29.88
N GLN A 303 -9.42 -23.44 -29.98
CA GLN A 303 -10.16 -22.18 -29.83
C GLN A 303 -10.34 -21.39 -31.16
N SER A 304 -9.82 -21.85 -32.26
CA SER A 304 -9.72 -21.04 -33.52
C SER A 304 -11.03 -20.47 -34.09
N LEU A 305 -12.17 -21.18 -33.94
CA LEU A 305 -13.46 -20.67 -34.43
C LEU A 305 -14.12 -19.68 -33.44
N SER A 306 -13.88 -19.83 -32.15
CA SER A 306 -14.36 -18.89 -31.14
C SER A 306 -13.51 -17.60 -31.11
N THR A 307 -12.22 -17.70 -31.46
CA THR A 307 -11.28 -16.57 -31.57
C THR A 307 -11.59 -15.68 -32.73
N PHE A 308 -11.79 -16.20 -33.95
CA PHE A 308 -12.20 -15.38 -35.11
C PHE A 308 -13.47 -14.58 -34.82
N SER A 309 -14.50 -15.23 -34.25
CA SER A 309 -15.74 -14.55 -33.91
C SER A 309 -15.52 -13.45 -32.83
N ALA A 310 -14.66 -13.69 -31.85
CA ALA A 310 -14.34 -12.73 -30.81
C ALA A 310 -13.58 -11.51 -31.37
N HIS A 311 -12.55 -11.75 -32.23
CA HIS A 311 -11.84 -10.71 -32.95
C HIS A 311 -12.80 -9.88 -33.82
N MET A 312 -13.66 -10.53 -34.60
CA MET A 312 -14.63 -9.82 -35.44
C MET A 312 -15.61 -8.97 -34.64
N THR A 313 -16.05 -9.46 -33.49
CA THR A 313 -16.91 -8.67 -32.59
C THR A 313 -16.19 -7.45 -32.05
N ASN A 314 -14.92 -7.58 -31.65
CA ASN A 314 -14.08 -6.47 -31.17
C ASN A 314 -13.81 -5.47 -32.33
N ILE A 315 -13.48 -5.96 -33.54
CA ILE A 315 -13.26 -5.10 -34.69
C ILE A 315 -14.53 -4.30 -35.01
N VAL A 316 -15.71 -4.92 -35.01
CA VAL A 316 -17.00 -4.21 -35.23
C VAL A 316 -17.22 -3.16 -34.15
N HIS A 317 -16.90 -3.46 -32.92
CA HIS A 317 -16.96 -2.48 -31.82
C HIS A 317 -16.04 -1.28 -32.10
N ILE A 318 -14.78 -1.54 -32.47
CA ILE A 318 -13.80 -0.50 -32.82
C ILE A 318 -14.33 0.36 -33.99
N LEU A 319 -14.78 -0.25 -35.06
CA LEU A 319 -15.29 0.47 -36.27
C LEU A 319 -16.50 1.37 -35.96
N ASN A 320 -17.29 1.02 -34.92
CA ASN A 320 -18.43 1.83 -34.49
C ASN A 320 -18.07 3.00 -33.59
N GLN A 321 -16.92 2.96 -32.96
CA GLN A 321 -16.51 3.95 -31.97
C GLN A 321 -15.30 4.80 -32.38
N ALA A 322 -14.43 4.26 -33.22
CA ALA A 322 -13.25 4.96 -33.70
C ALA A 322 -13.60 6.21 -34.51
N ASP A 323 -12.79 7.23 -34.38
CA ASP A 323 -12.86 8.49 -35.10
C ASP A 323 -11.46 9.02 -35.44
N SER A 324 -11.36 10.26 -35.94
CA SER A 324 -10.09 10.89 -36.33
C SER A 324 -9.16 11.21 -35.15
N HIS A 325 -9.59 11.00 -33.90
CA HIS A 325 -8.81 11.19 -32.66
C HIS A 325 -8.46 9.86 -31.98
N SER A 326 -8.63 8.77 -32.71
CA SER A 326 -8.42 7.41 -32.23
C SER A 326 -7.15 6.80 -32.80
N LEU A 327 -6.43 6.03 -31.96
CA LEU A 327 -5.35 5.13 -32.41
C LEU A 327 -5.86 3.70 -32.42
N CYS A 328 -5.83 3.06 -33.57
CA CYS A 328 -6.26 1.67 -33.76
C CYS A 328 -5.08 0.75 -34.04
N LEU A 329 -4.95 -0.31 -33.24
CA LEU A 329 -3.87 -1.28 -33.26
C LEU A 329 -4.42 -2.67 -33.52
N PHE A 330 -4.07 -3.27 -34.68
CA PHE A 330 -4.54 -4.60 -35.06
C PHE A 330 -3.34 -5.54 -35.25
N ASP A 331 -3.38 -6.70 -34.62
CA ASP A 331 -2.43 -7.78 -34.88
C ASP A 331 -3.15 -8.92 -35.60
N GLU A 332 -2.53 -9.46 -36.67
CA GLU A 332 -3.06 -10.56 -37.47
C GLU A 332 -4.52 -10.33 -37.97
N LEU A 333 -4.82 -9.12 -38.44
CA LEU A 333 -6.16 -8.68 -38.82
C LEU A 333 -6.83 -9.68 -39.78
N CYS A 334 -8.02 -10.19 -39.38
CA CYS A 334 -8.81 -11.19 -40.09
C CYS A 334 -8.09 -12.55 -40.30
N SER A 335 -7.15 -12.92 -39.44
CA SER A 335 -6.62 -14.29 -39.41
C SER A 335 -7.69 -15.30 -38.97
N GLY A 336 -7.49 -16.59 -39.25
CA GLY A 336 -8.41 -17.64 -38.80
C GLY A 336 -9.60 -17.93 -39.75
N THR A 337 -9.66 -17.30 -40.94
CA THR A 337 -10.61 -17.61 -42.04
C THR A 337 -9.90 -17.97 -43.34
N ASP A 338 -10.65 -18.20 -44.42
CA ASP A 338 -10.05 -18.39 -45.76
C ASP A 338 -9.14 -17.20 -46.10
N PRO A 339 -7.89 -17.44 -46.56
CA PRO A 339 -6.93 -16.37 -46.82
C PRO A 339 -7.40 -15.29 -47.77
N THR A 340 -8.22 -15.67 -48.78
CA THR A 340 -8.73 -14.73 -49.78
C THR A 340 -9.84 -13.85 -49.21
N GLU A 341 -10.73 -14.46 -48.44
CA GLU A 341 -11.83 -13.76 -47.77
C GLU A 341 -11.27 -12.87 -46.62
N GLY A 342 -10.34 -13.38 -45.83
CA GLY A 342 -9.68 -12.62 -44.78
C GLY A 342 -8.94 -11.39 -45.30
N ALA A 343 -8.19 -11.55 -46.42
CA ALA A 343 -7.50 -10.44 -47.06
C ALA A 343 -8.48 -9.37 -47.57
N ALA A 344 -9.59 -9.78 -48.22
CA ALA A 344 -10.59 -8.86 -48.72
C ALA A 344 -11.25 -8.06 -47.55
N LEU A 345 -11.55 -8.74 -46.44
CA LEU A 345 -12.14 -8.11 -45.29
C LEU A 345 -11.14 -7.15 -44.60
N ALA A 346 -9.90 -7.55 -44.42
CA ALA A 346 -8.85 -6.68 -43.87
C ALA A 346 -8.67 -5.39 -44.71
N ILE A 347 -8.64 -5.51 -46.03
CA ILE A 347 -8.56 -4.35 -46.95
C ILE A 347 -9.77 -3.43 -46.76
N ALA A 348 -10.99 -3.98 -46.63
CA ALA A 348 -12.20 -3.20 -46.41
C ALA A 348 -12.15 -2.44 -45.09
N ILE A 349 -11.72 -3.08 -44.00
CA ILE A 349 -11.56 -2.48 -42.66
C ILE A 349 -10.53 -1.35 -42.71
N LEU A 350 -9.34 -1.60 -43.29
CA LEU A 350 -8.28 -0.61 -43.35
C LEU A 350 -8.68 0.60 -44.21
N ASN A 351 -9.36 0.39 -45.34
CA ASN A 351 -9.90 1.49 -46.15
C ASN A 351 -10.96 2.31 -45.40
N PHE A 352 -11.78 1.66 -44.60
CA PHE A 352 -12.78 2.35 -43.77
C PHE A 352 -12.11 3.25 -42.75
N LEU A 353 -11.13 2.76 -42.00
CA LEU A 353 -10.39 3.52 -41.03
C LEU A 353 -9.57 4.66 -41.63
N HIS A 354 -8.90 4.40 -42.80
CA HIS A 354 -8.18 5.42 -43.55
C HIS A 354 -9.10 6.57 -44.00
N ASN A 355 -10.30 6.26 -44.50
CA ASN A 355 -11.28 7.26 -44.89
C ASN A 355 -11.80 8.09 -43.71
N MET A 356 -11.82 7.53 -42.50
CA MET A 356 -12.13 8.23 -41.25
C MET A 356 -10.98 9.08 -40.76
N LYS A 357 -9.78 8.92 -41.31
CA LYS A 357 -8.51 9.52 -40.82
C LYS A 357 -8.16 9.10 -39.40
N CYS A 358 -8.50 7.86 -39.07
CA CYS A 358 -8.14 7.22 -37.82
C CYS A 358 -6.71 6.68 -37.88
#